data_34290bb990fb2f48c1dc147cbb8dda47
#
_entry.id   34290bb990fb2f48c1dc147cbb8dda47
#
_cell.length_a   1.000
_cell.length_b   1.000
_cell.length_c   1.000
_cell.angle_alpha   90.00
_cell.angle_beta   90.00
_cell.angle_gamma   90.00
#
_symmetry.space_group_name_H-M   'P 1'
#
loop_
_entity.id
_entity.type
_entity.pdbx_description
1 polymer ?
#
loop_
_entity_poly.entity_id
_entity_poly.type
_entity_poly.pdbx_seq_one_letter_code
_entity_poly.pdbx_strand_id
1 'polypeptide(L)'
;MFFSKKFLFVTLFSTLAFCTAFSAESSVEKKDKKTEIKKYITHHLKDSHSFYLTSYTKADGKKVYIELPLPVILYDNGLKIFMSSDFKHGKEVVADNESFYRMNYDNNKIYKTNANGDILKDENGKITNEKPLDFSITKNIVTILLVSFLMLFLFNSLARSYSTNNGIAAGIGRFLEPIILYVRDEIAIPGIGEKKYKNYMSYLLT
;
A
#
# COMPACT_ATOMS: atom_id res chain seq x y z
N MET A 1 47.77 8.93 45.31
CA MET A 1 47.21 9.91 44.38
C MET A 1 45.71 9.89 44.53
N PHE A 2 45.17 10.70 45.45
CA PHE A 2 43.74 10.71 45.79
C PHE A 2 42.98 11.68 44.86
N PHE A 3 42.32 11.20 43.84
CA PHE A 3 41.35 12.01 43.10
C PHE A 3 40.17 12.34 44.03
N SER A 4 40.00 13.61 44.34
CA SER A 4 38.93 14.10 45.22
C SER A 4 37.59 13.69 44.64
N LYS A 5 36.71 13.05 45.46
CA LYS A 5 35.34 12.68 45.12
C LYS A 5 34.53 13.85 44.53
N LYS A 6 34.90 15.08 44.86
CA LYS A 6 34.31 16.31 44.30
C LYS A 6 34.65 16.52 42.82
N PHE A 7 35.87 16.13 42.40
CA PHE A 7 36.29 16.25 40.99
C PHE A 7 35.56 15.26 40.12
N LEU A 8 35.32 14.06 40.60
CA LEU A 8 34.59 13.00 39.92
C LEU A 8 33.10 13.36 39.74
N PHE A 9 32.51 14.06 40.72
CA PHE A 9 31.12 14.54 40.66
C PHE A 9 30.94 15.68 39.67
N VAL A 10 31.90 16.61 39.58
CA VAL A 10 31.89 17.72 38.62
C VAL A 10 32.04 17.24 37.19
N THR A 11 32.92 16.26 36.93
CA THR A 11 33.07 15.68 35.59
C THR A 11 31.86 14.88 35.18
N LEU A 12 31.23 14.11 36.08
CA LEU A 12 30.03 13.36 35.82
C LEU A 12 28.81 14.27 35.54
N PHE A 13 28.71 15.39 36.28
CA PHE A 13 27.63 16.37 36.07
C PHE A 13 27.82 17.17 34.78
N SER A 14 29.04 17.47 34.39
CA SER A 14 29.39 18.15 33.13
C SER A 14 29.06 17.28 31.91
N THR A 15 29.33 15.97 31.96
CA THR A 15 28.98 15.05 30.88
C THR A 15 27.47 14.83 30.75
N LEU A 16 26.75 14.83 31.88
CA LEU A 16 25.29 14.71 31.88
C LEU A 16 24.60 15.96 31.27
N ALA A 17 25.12 17.15 31.58
CA ALA A 17 24.62 18.42 31.03
C ALA A 17 24.92 18.55 29.52
N PHE A 18 26.04 17.98 29.03
CA PHE A 18 26.36 17.99 27.60
C PHE A 18 25.47 17.06 26.78
N CYS A 19 25.02 15.94 27.36
CA CYS A 19 24.08 15.03 26.70
C CYS A 19 22.66 15.64 26.52
N THR A 20 22.23 16.51 27.42
CA THR A 20 20.89 17.16 27.32
C THR A 20 20.86 18.28 26.29
N ALA A 21 21.98 18.98 26.05
CA ALA A 21 22.07 20.05 25.04
C ALA A 21 22.04 19.50 23.61
N PHE A 22 22.54 18.28 23.36
CA PHE A 22 22.55 17.66 22.03
C PHE A 22 21.19 17.03 21.66
N SER A 23 20.30 16.83 22.63
CA SER A 23 18.97 16.19 22.39
C SER A 23 17.89 17.18 21.93
N ALA A 24 18.10 18.50 22.10
CA ALA A 24 17.08 19.50 21.79
C ALA A 24 17.01 19.89 20.30
N GLU A 25 18.11 19.75 19.56
CA GLU A 25 18.17 20.16 18.15
C GLU A 25 17.62 19.11 17.17
N SER A 26 17.49 17.87 17.61
CA SER A 26 17.01 16.77 16.76
C SER A 26 15.48 16.59 16.72
N SER A 27 14.72 17.33 17.52
CA SER A 27 13.28 17.11 17.66
C SER A 27 12.45 17.78 16.55
N VAL A 28 12.88 18.91 16.03
CA VAL A 28 12.17 19.63 14.95
C VAL A 28 12.40 18.92 13.62
N GLU A 29 13.63 18.57 13.30
CA GLU A 29 14.00 17.85 12.07
C GLU A 29 13.40 16.43 12.02
N LYS A 30 13.30 15.73 13.17
CA LYS A 30 12.63 14.44 13.28
C LYS A 30 11.11 14.57 13.09
N LYS A 31 10.50 15.68 13.50
CA LYS A 31 9.05 15.91 13.38
C LYS A 31 8.67 16.16 11.91
N ASP A 32 9.50 16.90 11.17
CA ASP A 32 9.28 17.16 9.74
C ASP A 32 9.49 15.89 8.92
N LYS A 33 10.58 15.15 9.13
CA LYS A 33 10.83 13.84 8.48
C LYS A 33 9.72 12.83 8.76
N LYS A 34 9.21 12.77 10.00
CA LYS A 34 8.10 11.87 10.36
C LYS A 34 6.80 12.26 9.64
N THR A 35 6.55 13.55 9.47
CA THR A 35 5.38 14.06 8.75
C THR A 35 5.51 13.80 7.25
N GLU A 36 6.69 13.97 6.66
CA GLU A 36 6.96 13.63 5.26
C GLU A 36 6.81 12.12 4.99
N ILE A 37 7.39 11.29 5.86
CA ILE A 37 7.25 9.83 5.76
C ILE A 37 5.78 9.42 5.87
N LYS A 38 5.03 10.00 6.82
CA LYS A 38 3.60 9.74 6.97
C LYS A 38 2.83 10.14 5.71
N LYS A 39 3.13 11.29 5.14
CA LYS A 39 2.52 11.80 3.92
C LYS A 39 2.82 10.88 2.72
N TYR A 40 4.07 10.45 2.60
CA TYR A 40 4.51 9.49 1.60
C TYR A 40 3.79 8.15 1.73
N ILE A 41 3.77 7.56 2.92
CA ILE A 41 3.07 6.29 3.19
C ILE A 41 1.58 6.43 2.88
N THR A 42 0.93 7.51 3.36
CA THR A 42 -0.50 7.74 3.10
C THR A 42 -0.79 7.86 1.60
N HIS A 43 0.07 8.53 0.85
CA HIS A 43 -0.07 8.65 -0.61
C HIS A 43 0.09 7.29 -1.31
N HIS A 44 1.05 6.47 -0.88
CA HIS A 44 1.26 5.13 -1.44
C HIS A 44 0.17 4.12 -1.08
N LEU A 45 -0.45 4.27 0.09
CA LEU A 45 -1.56 3.40 0.53
C LEU A 45 -2.90 3.78 -0.10
N LYS A 46 -3.05 5.00 -0.64
CA LYS A 46 -4.25 5.37 -1.37
C LYS A 46 -4.43 4.48 -2.59
N ASP A 47 -5.66 4.08 -2.80
CA ASP A 47 -6.04 3.39 -4.03
C ASP A 47 -5.89 4.33 -5.23
N SER A 48 -5.48 3.80 -6.36
CA SER A 48 -5.17 4.56 -7.56
C SER A 48 -5.65 3.84 -8.80
N HIS A 49 -6.05 4.60 -9.80
CA HIS A 49 -6.41 4.09 -11.12
C HIS A 49 -5.18 3.86 -12.03
N SER A 50 -3.97 4.06 -11.53
CA SER A 50 -2.72 3.70 -12.20
C SER A 50 -1.86 2.81 -11.30
N PHE A 51 -1.20 1.83 -11.91
CA PHE A 51 -0.26 0.95 -11.21
C PHE A 51 1.16 1.48 -11.41
N TYR A 52 1.68 2.14 -10.38
CA TYR A 52 3.05 2.64 -10.37
C TYR A 52 4.05 1.50 -10.28
N LEU A 53 4.97 1.42 -11.25
CA LEU A 53 6.03 0.42 -11.30
C LEU A 53 7.35 0.98 -10.74
N THR A 54 7.84 2.07 -11.32
CA THR A 54 9.10 2.69 -10.92
C THR A 54 9.21 4.13 -11.44
N SER A 55 10.20 4.85 -10.95
CA SER A 55 10.59 6.15 -11.52
C SER A 55 12.09 6.23 -11.73
N TYR A 56 12.50 6.96 -12.73
CA TYR A 56 13.90 7.30 -12.96
C TYR A 56 14.05 8.80 -13.21
N THR A 57 15.21 9.33 -12.89
CA THR A 57 15.52 10.74 -13.14
C THR A 57 16.32 10.81 -14.42
N LYS A 58 15.82 11.61 -15.39
CA LYS A 58 16.55 11.90 -16.61
C LYS A 58 17.76 12.80 -16.32
N ALA A 59 18.67 12.89 -17.27
CA ALA A 59 19.83 13.76 -17.20
C ALA A 59 19.51 15.26 -17.01
N ASP A 60 18.30 15.67 -17.39
CA ASP A 60 17.75 17.02 -17.19
C ASP A 60 17.13 17.25 -15.79
N GLY A 61 17.29 16.31 -14.87
CA GLY A 61 16.76 16.37 -13.51
C GLY A 61 15.26 16.07 -13.37
N LYS A 62 14.56 15.81 -14.46
CA LYS A 62 13.11 15.50 -14.44
C LYS A 62 12.87 14.05 -14.06
N LYS A 63 12.01 13.81 -13.09
CA LYS A 63 11.52 12.46 -12.74
C LYS A 63 10.50 12.00 -13.76
N VAL A 64 10.74 10.82 -14.33
CA VAL A 64 9.80 10.11 -15.20
C VAL A 64 9.25 8.93 -14.43
N TYR A 65 7.93 8.85 -14.37
CA TYR A 65 7.21 7.76 -13.72
C TYR A 65 6.81 6.73 -14.78
N ILE A 66 7.12 5.47 -14.52
CA ILE A 66 6.64 4.35 -15.34
C ILE A 66 5.43 3.78 -14.62
N GLU A 67 4.28 3.93 -15.23
CA GLU A 67 3.00 3.51 -14.70
C GLU A 67 2.25 2.68 -15.73
N LEU A 68 1.54 1.66 -15.26
CA LEU A 68 0.59 0.90 -16.06
C LEU A 68 -0.78 1.55 -15.89
N PRO A 69 -1.35 2.14 -16.95
CA PRO A 69 -2.69 2.69 -16.89
C PRO A 69 -3.71 1.56 -16.74
N LEU A 70 -4.69 1.76 -15.87
CA LEU A 70 -5.74 0.78 -15.59
C LEU A 70 -7.07 1.25 -16.20
N PRO A 71 -7.96 0.32 -16.58
CA PRO A 71 -9.27 0.67 -17.11
C PRO A 71 -10.16 1.31 -16.04
N VAL A 72 -10.71 2.46 -16.37
CA VAL A 72 -11.70 3.20 -15.61
C VAL A 72 -13.07 2.87 -16.15
N ILE A 73 -13.92 2.29 -15.32
CA ILE A 73 -15.27 1.83 -15.68
C ILE A 73 -16.25 2.60 -14.82
N LEU A 74 -17.00 3.50 -15.45
CA LEU A 74 -18.01 4.32 -14.78
C LEU A 74 -19.41 3.93 -15.27
N TYR A 75 -20.39 4.02 -14.38
CA TYR A 75 -21.80 3.91 -14.73
C TYR A 75 -22.50 5.22 -14.40
N ASP A 76 -22.89 5.95 -15.47
CA ASP A 76 -23.66 7.20 -15.42
C ASP A 76 -24.57 7.25 -16.65
N ASN A 77 -25.83 6.88 -16.47
CA ASN A 77 -26.81 6.74 -17.56
C ASN A 77 -26.33 5.81 -18.71
N GLY A 78 -25.52 4.82 -18.36
CA GLY A 78 -24.86 3.87 -19.26
C GLY A 78 -23.44 3.57 -18.84
N LEU A 79 -22.90 2.49 -19.38
CA LEU A 79 -21.52 2.07 -19.11
C LEU A 79 -20.55 2.92 -19.93
N LYS A 80 -19.56 3.50 -19.27
CA LYS A 80 -18.52 4.33 -19.86
C LYS A 80 -17.15 3.76 -19.48
N ILE A 81 -16.28 3.59 -20.47
CA ILE A 81 -14.97 2.97 -20.29
C ILE A 81 -13.90 3.94 -20.80
N PHE A 82 -12.94 4.25 -19.96
CA PHE A 82 -11.80 5.11 -20.23
C PHE A 82 -10.50 4.42 -19.78
N MET A 83 -9.37 4.98 -20.19
CA MET A 83 -8.09 4.60 -19.58
C MET A 83 -7.67 5.66 -18.55
N SER A 84 -7.04 5.23 -17.48
CA SER A 84 -6.58 6.18 -16.45
C SER A 84 -5.56 7.20 -16.96
N SER A 85 -4.85 6.85 -18.04
CA SER A 85 -3.95 7.78 -18.78
C SER A 85 -4.65 9.02 -19.29
N ASP A 86 -5.94 8.91 -19.66
CA ASP A 86 -6.70 10.00 -20.28
C ASP A 86 -6.97 11.13 -19.29
N PHE A 87 -7.02 10.80 -18.00
CA PHE A 87 -7.18 11.77 -16.91
C PHE A 87 -5.88 12.50 -16.53
N LYS A 88 -4.71 12.06 -16.99
CA LYS A 88 -3.38 12.61 -16.66
C LYS A 88 -3.24 13.01 -15.19
N HIS A 89 -3.55 12.09 -14.30
CA HIS A 89 -3.57 12.31 -12.84
C HIS A 89 -4.48 13.46 -12.38
N GLY A 90 -5.62 13.61 -13.03
CA GLY A 90 -6.61 14.66 -12.70
C GLY A 90 -6.31 16.03 -13.30
N LYS A 91 -5.32 16.14 -14.19
CA LYS A 91 -5.00 17.37 -14.91
C LYS A 91 -5.91 17.59 -16.11
N GLU A 92 -6.42 16.52 -16.71
CA GLU A 92 -7.28 16.59 -17.87
C GLU A 92 -8.70 16.13 -17.54
N VAL A 93 -9.66 16.70 -18.30
CA VAL A 93 -11.07 16.36 -18.28
C VAL A 93 -11.33 15.39 -19.41
N VAL A 94 -12.00 14.30 -19.10
CA VAL A 94 -12.40 13.32 -20.11
C VAL A 94 -13.88 13.53 -20.42
N ALA A 95 -14.19 13.70 -21.72
CA ALA A 95 -15.53 13.89 -22.19
C ALA A 95 -16.07 12.60 -22.83
N ASP A 96 -17.34 12.31 -22.56
CA ASP A 96 -18.12 11.31 -23.28
C ASP A 96 -19.51 11.87 -23.57
N ASN A 97 -19.77 12.13 -24.85
CA ASN A 97 -20.96 12.83 -25.33
C ASN A 97 -21.11 14.19 -24.62
N GLU A 98 -22.18 14.37 -23.84
CA GLU A 98 -22.46 15.61 -23.09
C GLU A 98 -21.97 15.58 -21.64
N SER A 99 -21.31 14.50 -21.22
CA SER A 99 -20.83 14.35 -19.85
C SER A 99 -19.31 14.50 -19.77
N PHE A 100 -18.86 15.20 -18.74
CA PHE A 100 -17.45 15.48 -18.50
C PHE A 100 -17.04 14.88 -17.15
N TYR A 101 -15.89 14.24 -17.10
CA TYR A 101 -15.37 13.58 -15.92
C TYR A 101 -13.96 14.06 -15.62
N ARG A 102 -13.67 14.27 -14.35
CA ARG A 102 -12.36 14.62 -13.87
C ARG A 102 -12.00 13.81 -12.64
N MET A 103 -10.77 13.32 -12.60
CA MET A 103 -10.22 12.67 -11.42
C MET A 103 -9.72 13.73 -10.44
N ASN A 104 -10.13 13.66 -9.18
CA ASN A 104 -9.60 14.53 -8.15
C ASN A 104 -8.27 13.98 -7.64
N TYR A 105 -7.22 14.80 -7.69
CA TYR A 105 -5.87 14.45 -7.27
C TYR A 105 -5.78 14.10 -5.77
N ASP A 106 -6.58 14.77 -4.91
CA ASP A 106 -6.48 14.60 -3.46
C ASP A 106 -6.99 13.24 -2.97
N ASN A 107 -8.05 12.72 -3.60
CA ASN A 107 -8.72 11.48 -3.16
C ASN A 107 -8.76 10.37 -4.22
N ASN A 108 -8.20 10.61 -5.42
CA ASN A 108 -8.19 9.70 -6.57
C ASN A 108 -9.59 9.23 -7.01
N LYS A 109 -10.63 9.97 -6.67
CA LYS A 109 -12.00 9.66 -7.09
C LYS A 109 -12.40 10.47 -8.32
N ILE A 110 -13.29 9.90 -9.14
CA ILE A 110 -13.77 10.53 -10.36
C ILE A 110 -15.12 11.18 -10.08
N TYR A 111 -15.25 12.41 -10.55
CA TYR A 111 -16.44 13.24 -10.40
C TYR A 111 -16.91 13.73 -11.75
N LYS A 112 -18.22 13.87 -11.88
CA LYS A 112 -18.85 14.55 -13.00
C LYS A 112 -18.62 16.04 -12.85
N THR A 113 -18.21 16.68 -13.92
CA THR A 113 -17.84 18.12 -13.94
C THR A 113 -18.50 18.80 -15.13
N ASN A 114 -18.30 20.10 -15.24
CA ASN A 114 -18.55 20.85 -16.46
C ASN A 114 -17.38 20.69 -17.46
N ALA A 115 -17.49 21.29 -18.64
CA ALA A 115 -16.46 21.26 -19.67
C ALA A 115 -15.11 21.84 -19.20
N ASN A 116 -15.12 22.73 -18.20
CA ASN A 116 -13.91 23.30 -17.63
C ASN A 116 -13.25 22.37 -16.58
N GLY A 117 -13.94 21.32 -16.16
CA GLY A 117 -13.45 20.40 -15.13
C GLY A 117 -13.50 20.94 -13.72
N ASP A 118 -14.45 21.84 -13.40
CA ASP A 118 -14.53 22.46 -12.09
C ASP A 118 -14.99 21.46 -11.03
N ILE A 119 -14.22 21.35 -9.96
CA ILE A 119 -14.55 20.59 -8.77
C ILE A 119 -15.03 21.56 -7.71
N LEU A 120 -16.33 21.57 -7.47
CA LEU A 120 -17.00 22.42 -6.49
C LEU A 120 -16.83 21.86 -5.11
N LYS A 121 -16.57 22.72 -4.12
CA LYS A 121 -16.46 22.37 -2.71
C LYS A 121 -17.42 23.22 -1.90
N ASP A 122 -18.05 22.63 -0.89
CA ASP A 122 -18.85 23.36 0.10
C ASP A 122 -17.96 24.13 1.10
N GLU A 123 -18.60 24.88 2.01
CA GLU A 123 -17.90 25.64 3.06
C GLU A 123 -17.03 24.76 3.98
N ASN A 124 -17.33 23.47 4.07
CA ASN A 124 -16.58 22.48 4.85
C ASN A 124 -15.48 21.79 4.02
N GLY A 125 -15.26 22.20 2.77
CA GLY A 125 -14.25 21.62 1.86
C GLY A 125 -14.65 20.28 1.26
N LYS A 126 -15.90 19.83 1.43
CA LYS A 126 -16.42 18.60 0.83
C LYS A 126 -16.84 18.86 -0.61
N ILE A 127 -16.48 17.93 -1.50
CA ILE A 127 -16.81 18.00 -2.92
C ILE A 127 -18.32 17.77 -3.09
N THR A 128 -18.98 18.68 -3.81
CA THR A 128 -20.45 18.67 -4.07
C THR A 128 -20.80 18.13 -5.44
N ASN A 129 -19.80 17.95 -6.32
CA ASN A 129 -20.02 17.36 -7.65
C ASN A 129 -20.64 15.95 -7.54
N GLU A 130 -21.48 15.61 -8.50
CA GLU A 130 -22.05 14.28 -8.67
C GLU A 130 -20.92 13.26 -8.86
N LYS A 131 -21.05 12.12 -8.18
CA LYS A 131 -20.10 11.02 -8.28
C LYS A 131 -20.77 9.86 -9.00
N PRO A 132 -20.31 9.47 -10.20
CA PRO A 132 -20.81 8.29 -10.89
C PRO A 132 -20.47 7.03 -10.09
N LEU A 133 -21.20 5.93 -10.35
CA LEU A 133 -20.82 4.63 -9.81
C LEU A 133 -19.51 4.19 -10.47
N ASP A 134 -18.52 3.88 -9.65
CA ASP A 134 -17.18 3.58 -10.09
C ASP A 134 -16.88 2.09 -9.89
N PHE A 135 -16.77 1.36 -10.99
CA PHE A 135 -16.39 -0.06 -11.06
C PHE A 135 -14.97 -0.23 -11.64
N SER A 136 -14.17 0.80 -11.59
CA SER A 136 -12.82 0.79 -12.16
C SER A 136 -11.93 -0.28 -11.54
N ILE A 137 -11.06 -0.82 -12.35
CA ILE A 137 -9.99 -1.70 -11.87
C ILE A 137 -8.89 -0.82 -11.30
N THR A 138 -8.78 -0.82 -9.99
CA THR A 138 -7.78 -0.03 -9.27
C THR A 138 -6.52 -0.84 -8.99
N LYS A 139 -5.46 -0.15 -8.58
CA LYS A 139 -4.19 -0.75 -8.15
C LYS A 139 -4.41 -1.86 -7.11
N ASN A 140 -5.28 -1.64 -6.14
CA ASN A 140 -5.53 -2.62 -5.08
C ASN A 140 -6.20 -3.88 -5.61
N ILE A 141 -7.16 -3.75 -6.55
CA ILE A 141 -7.80 -4.90 -7.20
C ILE A 141 -6.77 -5.73 -7.98
N VAL A 142 -5.90 -5.06 -8.77
CA VAL A 142 -4.83 -5.74 -9.51
C VAL A 142 -3.88 -6.48 -8.56
N THR A 143 -3.48 -5.84 -7.46
CA THR A 143 -2.60 -6.45 -6.47
C THR A 143 -3.25 -7.67 -5.82
N ILE A 144 -4.52 -7.57 -5.41
CA ILE A 144 -5.26 -8.69 -4.81
C ILE A 144 -5.35 -9.86 -5.79
N LEU A 145 -5.68 -9.61 -7.06
CA LEU A 145 -5.74 -10.65 -8.08
C LEU A 145 -4.37 -11.30 -8.30
N LEU A 146 -3.31 -10.50 -8.41
CA LEU A 146 -1.96 -11.00 -8.61
C LEU A 146 -1.51 -11.89 -7.44
N VAL A 147 -1.72 -11.43 -6.19
CA VAL A 147 -1.39 -12.20 -4.99
C VAL A 147 -2.23 -13.48 -4.92
N SER A 148 -3.52 -13.41 -5.25
CA SER A 148 -4.40 -14.59 -5.27
C SER A 148 -3.93 -15.64 -6.29
N PHE A 149 -3.58 -15.22 -7.50
CA PHE A 149 -2.99 -16.13 -8.49
C PHE A 149 -1.67 -16.73 -8.05
N LEU A 150 -0.80 -15.91 -7.46
CA LEU A 150 0.47 -16.37 -6.91
C LEU A 150 0.25 -17.43 -5.82
N MET A 151 -0.66 -17.18 -4.90
CA MET A 151 -1.01 -18.14 -3.83
C MET A 151 -1.56 -19.44 -4.39
N LEU A 152 -2.50 -19.37 -5.33
CA LEU A 152 -3.03 -20.57 -5.99
C LEU A 152 -1.92 -21.37 -6.69
N PHE A 153 -1.01 -20.69 -7.39
CA PHE A 153 0.12 -21.34 -8.04
C PHE A 153 1.06 -22.02 -7.03
N LEU A 154 1.40 -21.33 -5.95
CA LEU A 154 2.29 -21.85 -4.91
C LEU A 154 1.67 -23.07 -4.19
N PHE A 155 0.41 -22.98 -3.77
CA PHE A 155 -0.26 -24.10 -3.11
C PHE A 155 -0.52 -25.30 -4.04
N ASN A 156 -0.86 -25.06 -5.30
CA ASN A 156 -0.97 -26.13 -6.28
C ASN A 156 0.37 -26.83 -6.51
N SER A 157 1.45 -26.05 -6.60
CA SER A 157 2.82 -26.59 -6.74
C SER A 157 3.20 -27.46 -5.55
N LEU A 158 2.89 -26.97 -4.33
CA LEU A 158 3.12 -27.73 -3.09
C LEU A 158 2.29 -29.02 -3.04
N ALA A 159 1.00 -28.95 -3.36
CA ALA A 159 0.13 -30.12 -3.36
C ALA A 159 0.60 -31.20 -4.35
N ARG A 160 1.02 -30.79 -5.55
CA ARG A 160 1.64 -31.72 -6.51
C ARG A 160 2.94 -32.30 -6.00
N SER A 161 3.77 -31.51 -5.35
CA SER A 161 5.03 -31.97 -4.77
C SER A 161 4.81 -33.08 -3.75
N TYR A 162 3.84 -32.95 -2.86
CA TYR A 162 3.48 -33.99 -1.90
C TYR A 162 2.99 -35.27 -2.55
N SER A 163 2.18 -35.15 -3.62
CA SER A 163 1.68 -36.34 -4.37
C SER A 163 2.80 -37.10 -5.06
N THR A 164 3.79 -36.37 -5.61
CA THR A 164 4.86 -36.98 -6.43
C THR A 164 6.01 -37.52 -5.58
N ASN A 165 6.29 -36.91 -4.42
CA ASN A 165 7.48 -37.19 -3.61
C ASN A 165 7.15 -37.88 -2.26
N ASN A 166 6.16 -38.75 -2.25
CA ASN A 166 5.78 -39.54 -1.04
C ASN A 166 5.53 -38.70 0.22
N GLY A 167 4.91 -37.53 0.07
CA GLY A 167 4.57 -36.63 1.18
C GLY A 167 5.71 -35.71 1.62
N ILE A 168 6.75 -35.56 0.82
CA ILE A 168 7.87 -34.64 1.08
C ILE A 168 7.77 -33.44 0.14
N ALA A 169 7.79 -32.24 0.70
CA ALA A 169 7.81 -31.03 -0.13
C ALA A 169 9.12 -30.92 -0.93
N ALA A 170 9.01 -30.57 -2.22
CA ALA A 170 10.15 -30.32 -3.09
C ALA A 170 10.04 -28.95 -3.77
N GLY A 171 11.17 -28.42 -4.23
CA GLY A 171 11.22 -27.14 -4.93
C GLY A 171 10.72 -25.97 -4.07
N ILE A 172 9.89 -25.11 -4.65
CA ILE A 172 9.31 -23.93 -3.99
C ILE A 172 8.45 -24.31 -2.78
N GLY A 173 7.84 -25.49 -2.78
CA GLY A 173 7.04 -26.00 -1.69
C GLY A 173 7.79 -26.09 -0.37
N ARG A 174 9.09 -26.37 -0.37
CA ARG A 174 9.93 -26.39 0.83
C ARG A 174 9.94 -25.08 1.61
N PHE A 175 9.78 -23.96 0.91
CA PHE A 175 9.72 -22.65 1.57
C PHE A 175 8.42 -22.44 2.33
N LEU A 176 7.31 -22.96 1.79
CA LEU A 176 5.99 -22.85 2.43
C LEU A 176 5.74 -23.90 3.50
N GLU A 177 6.36 -25.06 3.40
CA GLU A 177 6.15 -26.18 4.32
C GLU A 177 6.33 -25.81 5.80
N PRO A 178 7.40 -25.12 6.22
CA PRO A 178 7.58 -24.74 7.63
C PRO A 178 6.43 -23.89 8.17
N ILE A 179 5.91 -22.97 7.33
CA ILE A 179 4.78 -22.10 7.71
C ILE A 179 3.52 -22.92 7.89
N ILE A 180 3.24 -23.83 6.97
CA ILE A 180 2.06 -24.70 7.02
C ILE A 180 2.12 -25.64 8.23
N LEU A 181 3.29 -26.23 8.50
CA LEU A 181 3.50 -27.10 9.66
C LEU A 181 3.35 -26.32 10.96
N TYR A 182 3.91 -25.12 11.03
CA TYR A 182 3.75 -24.24 12.19
C TYR A 182 2.27 -23.91 12.47
N VAL A 183 1.53 -23.47 11.45
CA VAL A 183 0.10 -23.18 11.60
C VAL A 183 -0.69 -24.44 12.00
N ARG A 184 -0.35 -25.59 11.45
CA ARG A 184 -0.99 -26.87 11.81
C ARG A 184 -0.74 -27.25 13.25
N ASP A 185 0.54 -27.30 13.66
CA ASP A 185 0.96 -27.93 14.90
C ASP A 185 0.81 -26.99 16.10
N GLU A 186 1.08 -25.68 15.92
CA GLU A 186 1.05 -24.71 17.01
C GLU A 186 -0.28 -23.95 17.13
N ILE A 187 -1.09 -23.91 16.07
CA ILE A 187 -2.33 -23.11 16.07
C ILE A 187 -3.55 -24.02 15.88
N ALA A 188 -3.59 -24.78 14.78
CA ALA A 188 -4.80 -25.48 14.38
C ALA A 188 -5.10 -26.71 15.26
N ILE A 189 -4.12 -27.55 15.52
CA ILE A 189 -4.30 -28.75 16.34
C ILE A 189 -4.61 -28.37 17.79
N PRO A 190 -3.85 -27.50 18.48
CA PRO A 190 -4.16 -27.12 19.86
C PRO A 190 -5.48 -26.37 20.01
N GLY A 191 -5.82 -25.48 19.02
CA GLY A 191 -7.01 -24.63 19.11
C GLY A 191 -8.31 -25.30 18.67
N ILE A 192 -8.27 -26.20 17.69
CA ILE A 192 -9.46 -26.79 17.04
C ILE A 192 -9.57 -28.30 17.35
N GLY A 193 -8.44 -28.95 17.61
CA GLY A 193 -8.34 -30.40 17.86
C GLY A 193 -8.08 -31.22 16.59
N GLU A 194 -7.40 -32.36 16.79
CA GLU A 194 -6.92 -33.24 15.70
C GLU A 194 -8.00 -33.69 14.71
N LYS A 195 -9.24 -33.86 15.17
CA LYS A 195 -10.32 -34.39 14.30
C LYS A 195 -10.85 -33.35 13.29
N LYS A 196 -10.79 -32.06 13.61
CA LYS A 196 -11.46 -31.01 12.85
C LYS A 196 -10.50 -30.00 12.17
N TYR A 197 -9.23 -29.92 12.58
CA TYR A 197 -8.29 -28.89 12.09
C TYR A 197 -8.18 -28.86 10.56
N LYS A 198 -8.27 -30.00 9.89
CA LYS A 198 -8.13 -30.10 8.42
C LYS A 198 -9.14 -29.24 7.67
N ASN A 199 -10.36 -29.12 8.19
CA ASN A 199 -11.43 -28.34 7.54
C ASN A 199 -11.19 -26.83 7.65
N TYR A 200 -10.36 -26.39 8.59
CA TYR A 200 -10.09 -24.99 8.86
C TYR A 200 -8.70 -24.53 8.36
N MET A 201 -7.85 -25.47 7.92
CA MET A 201 -6.48 -25.14 7.49
C MET A 201 -6.43 -24.15 6.35
N SER A 202 -7.31 -24.25 5.36
CA SER A 202 -7.36 -23.31 4.25
C SER A 202 -7.69 -21.89 4.72
N TYR A 203 -8.60 -21.77 5.69
CA TYR A 203 -8.98 -20.48 6.27
C TYR A 203 -7.86 -19.87 7.14
N LEU A 204 -7.12 -20.72 7.86
CA LEU A 204 -6.01 -20.26 8.72
C LEU A 204 -4.76 -19.86 7.94
N LEU A 205 -4.62 -20.32 6.69
CA LEU A 205 -3.49 -20.03 5.81
C LEU A 205 -3.75 -18.84 4.84
N THR A 206 -4.97 -18.32 4.79
CA THR A 206 -5.36 -17.14 3.99
C THR A 206 -5.32 -15.88 4.82
#